data_b99cfbb3a9a081a6d59f5c5b1797cb62
#
_entry.id   b99cfbb3a9a081a6d59f5c5b1797cb62
#
_cell.length_a   1.000
_cell.length_b   1.000
_cell.length_c   1.000
_cell.angle_alpha   90.00
_cell.angle_beta   90.00
_cell.angle_gamma   90.00
#
_symmetry.space_group_name_H-M   'P 1'
#
loop_
_entity.id
_entity.type
_entity.pdbx_description
1 polymer ?
#
loop_
_entity_poly.entity_id
_entity_poly.type
_entity_poly.pdbx_seq_one_letter_code
_entity_poly.pdbx_strand_id
1 'polypeptide(L)'
;MKMNRCLFLFLLFLSAEILAQNNARVSVDTLSTADKYVKIVIYDNMTWDSLTMPKPKHIDSELYDSDWVTTDHNAYRNFDISTLPDTIVLPLIEDSTDFCMPRIGFVYSKYGWRHGRAHTGSDIPLNIGDPVYSAFEGKVRYTGYCGGYGNLVVVRHANGLETYYGHLSKILVRENEPVDVGEIVGLGGSTGRSTGPHLHFETRYKGFPFDPETIVNWKDTTLRCDTLVLPRHKLNSTSRYSSSSSSSSAITVETGEGTWHVIRQGDTLSALARRYGTSVSKICSLNNNLTPNTVLQLGRKVRVK
;
A
#
# COMPACT_ATOMS: atom_id res chain seq x y z
N MET A 1 35.77 -63.20 26.69
CA MET A 1 35.93 -62.08 25.76
C MET A 1 34.55 -61.48 25.50
N LYS A 2 34.16 -60.41 26.25
CA LYS A 2 32.86 -59.77 26.10
C LYS A 2 33.04 -58.64 25.10
N MET A 3 32.64 -58.82 23.87
CA MET A 3 32.63 -57.81 22.81
C MET A 3 31.47 -56.82 23.06
N ASN A 4 31.83 -55.55 23.11
CA ASN A 4 30.95 -54.46 23.49
C ASN A 4 29.73 -54.29 22.57
N ARG A 5 28.58 -54.66 23.02
CA ARG A 5 27.28 -54.41 22.38
C ARG A 5 26.98 -52.93 22.13
N CYS A 6 27.64 -52.02 22.85
CA CYS A 6 27.47 -50.59 22.71
C CYS A 6 28.10 -50.02 21.44
N LEU A 7 29.18 -50.63 20.91
CA LEU A 7 29.84 -50.12 19.73
C LEU A 7 29.08 -50.40 18.43
N PHE A 8 28.26 -51.48 18.42
CA PHE A 8 27.46 -51.82 17.27
C PHE A 8 26.16 -50.99 17.15
N LEU A 9 25.61 -50.53 18.27
CA LEU A 9 24.49 -49.58 18.28
C LEU A 9 24.89 -48.18 17.85
N PHE A 10 26.15 -47.74 18.19
CA PHE A 10 26.63 -46.41 17.78
C PHE A 10 26.93 -46.33 16.28
N LEU A 11 27.43 -47.44 15.68
CA LEU A 11 27.64 -47.54 14.24
C LEU A 11 26.34 -47.60 13.43
N LEU A 12 25.26 -48.19 13.99
CA LEU A 12 23.96 -48.22 13.37
C LEU A 12 23.25 -46.84 13.42
N PHE A 13 23.47 -46.05 14.48
CA PHE A 13 22.96 -44.68 14.55
C PHE A 13 23.75 -43.74 13.62
N LEU A 14 25.06 -43.88 13.48
CA LEU A 14 25.86 -43.08 12.55
C LEU A 14 25.50 -43.39 11.09
N SER A 15 25.15 -44.65 10.77
CA SER A 15 24.71 -45.02 9.41
C SER A 15 23.29 -44.52 9.08
N ALA A 16 22.41 -44.39 10.09
CA ALA A 16 21.10 -43.84 9.91
C ALA A 16 21.13 -42.31 9.73
N GLU A 17 22.01 -41.60 10.43
CA GLU A 17 22.20 -40.15 10.23
C GLU A 17 22.88 -39.83 8.89
N ILE A 18 23.82 -40.64 8.43
CA ILE A 18 24.47 -40.48 7.11
C ILE A 18 23.50 -40.81 5.96
N LEU A 19 22.56 -41.73 6.16
CA LEU A 19 21.49 -42.02 5.18
C LEU A 19 20.38 -40.95 5.20
N ALA A 20 20.17 -40.26 6.33
CA ALA A 20 19.21 -39.15 6.40
C ALA A 20 19.73 -37.84 5.77
N GLN A 21 21.05 -37.66 5.65
CA GLN A 21 21.65 -36.48 5.03
C GLN A 21 21.72 -36.50 3.50
N ASN A 22 21.43 -37.63 2.84
CA ASN A 22 21.55 -37.75 1.38
C ASN A 22 20.22 -37.74 0.61
N ASN A 23 19.10 -37.38 1.24
CA ASN A 23 17.82 -37.21 0.56
C ASN A 23 17.28 -35.79 0.70
N ALA A 24 18.09 -34.78 0.48
CA ALA A 24 17.60 -33.42 0.31
C ALA A 24 16.78 -33.39 -1.00
N ARG A 25 15.46 -33.47 -0.89
CA ARG A 25 14.54 -33.28 -2.02
C ARG A 25 14.71 -31.86 -2.53
N VAL A 26 14.92 -31.70 -3.82
CA VAL A 26 15.01 -30.39 -4.47
C VAL A 26 13.60 -30.08 -5.02
N SER A 27 13.01 -28.95 -4.61
CA SER A 27 11.75 -28.49 -5.17
C SER A 27 11.96 -28.03 -6.61
N VAL A 28 11.18 -28.58 -7.53
CA VAL A 28 11.25 -28.27 -8.96
C VAL A 28 10.05 -27.45 -9.43
N ASP A 29 8.91 -27.51 -8.71
CA ASP A 29 7.72 -26.75 -9.03
C ASP A 29 6.83 -26.55 -7.82
N THR A 30 5.93 -25.57 -7.89
CA THR A 30 4.95 -25.27 -6.84
C THR A 30 3.61 -24.96 -7.48
N LEU A 31 2.60 -25.77 -7.16
CA LEU A 31 1.22 -25.62 -7.66
C LEU A 31 0.35 -24.93 -6.61
N SER A 32 -0.46 -23.97 -7.05
CA SER A 32 -1.49 -23.36 -6.22
C SER A 32 -2.72 -24.30 -6.15
N THR A 33 -3.33 -24.41 -4.98
CA THR A 33 -4.56 -25.16 -4.77
C THR A 33 -5.78 -24.23 -4.73
N ALA A 34 -6.98 -24.81 -4.54
CA ALA A 34 -8.19 -24.03 -4.30
C ALA A 34 -8.16 -23.26 -2.96
N ASP A 35 -7.39 -23.75 -1.99
CA ASP A 35 -7.07 -23.01 -0.77
C ASP A 35 -5.75 -22.22 -1.00
N LYS A 36 -5.85 -20.90 -1.00
CA LYS A 36 -4.70 -20.01 -1.25
C LYS A 36 -3.55 -20.18 -0.23
N TYR A 37 -3.84 -20.72 0.95
CA TYR A 37 -2.84 -21.00 1.99
C TYR A 37 -2.22 -22.39 1.89
N VAL A 38 -2.62 -23.18 0.91
CA VAL A 38 -2.05 -24.51 0.66
C VAL A 38 -1.42 -24.54 -0.72
N LYS A 39 -0.14 -24.80 -0.78
CA LYS A 39 0.59 -25.05 -2.02
C LYS A 39 1.06 -26.49 -2.07
N ILE A 40 1.08 -27.07 -3.24
CA ILE A 40 1.69 -28.38 -3.47
C ILE A 40 3.09 -28.13 -4.01
N VAL A 41 4.10 -28.58 -3.28
CA VAL A 41 5.50 -28.53 -3.69
C VAL A 41 5.84 -29.88 -4.32
N ILE A 42 6.31 -29.84 -5.56
CA ILE A 42 6.74 -31.02 -6.32
C ILE A 42 8.28 -31.07 -6.25
N TYR A 43 8.81 -32.26 -5.99
CA TYR A 43 10.24 -32.50 -5.89
C TYR A 43 10.79 -33.23 -7.13
N ASP A 44 12.08 -33.15 -7.31
CA ASP A 44 12.85 -33.80 -8.40
C ASP A 44 12.66 -35.32 -8.47
N ASN A 45 12.34 -35.95 -7.36
CA ASN A 45 12.06 -37.39 -7.26
C ASN A 45 10.56 -37.74 -7.55
N MET A 46 9.78 -36.80 -8.11
CA MET A 46 8.35 -36.95 -8.43
C MET A 46 7.46 -37.17 -7.20
N THR A 47 7.95 -36.91 -6.00
CA THR A 47 7.11 -36.82 -4.80
C THR A 47 6.57 -35.40 -4.62
N TRP A 48 5.55 -35.27 -3.78
CA TRP A 48 4.98 -33.97 -3.46
C TRP A 48 4.65 -33.88 -1.96
N ASP A 49 4.66 -32.65 -1.45
CA ASP A 49 4.20 -32.32 -0.11
C ASP A 49 3.23 -31.13 -0.19
N SER A 50 2.31 -31.05 0.74
CA SER A 50 1.48 -29.86 0.92
C SER A 50 2.19 -28.88 1.86
N LEU A 51 2.49 -27.70 1.37
CA LEU A 51 2.99 -26.60 2.17
C LEU A 51 1.78 -25.75 2.61
N THR A 52 1.41 -25.84 3.88
CA THR A 52 0.42 -24.93 4.46
C THR A 52 1.14 -23.64 4.86
N MET A 53 0.85 -22.57 4.14
CA MET A 53 1.34 -21.24 4.54
C MET A 53 0.57 -20.78 5.77
N PRO A 54 1.22 -20.07 6.71
CA PRO A 54 0.50 -19.45 7.80
C PRO A 54 -0.57 -18.53 7.20
N LYS A 55 -1.82 -18.72 7.61
CA LYS A 55 -2.86 -17.73 7.32
C LYS A 55 -2.38 -16.40 7.91
N PRO A 56 -2.50 -15.29 7.16
CA PRO A 56 -2.17 -14.00 7.73
C PRO A 56 -2.84 -13.91 9.09
N LYS A 57 -2.11 -13.49 10.09
CA LYS A 57 -2.74 -13.15 11.37
C LYS A 57 -3.75 -12.09 11.03
N HIS A 58 -5.01 -12.45 11.10
CA HIS A 58 -6.09 -11.49 11.10
C HIS A 58 -5.72 -10.52 12.22
N ILE A 59 -5.20 -9.36 11.86
CA ILE A 59 -4.93 -8.34 12.84
C ILE A 59 -6.32 -7.93 13.29
N ASP A 60 -6.74 -8.41 14.46
CA ASP A 60 -7.90 -7.89 15.20
C ASP A 60 -7.54 -6.45 15.58
N SER A 61 -7.63 -5.59 14.61
CA SER A 61 -7.43 -4.16 14.78
C SER A 61 -8.78 -3.60 15.20
N GLU A 62 -8.81 -2.83 16.28
CA GLU A 62 -9.99 -2.03 16.66
C GLU A 62 -10.51 -1.19 15.48
N LEU A 63 -9.67 -0.92 14.49
CA LEU A 63 -10.01 -0.24 13.25
C LEU A 63 -10.93 -1.05 12.31
N TYR A 64 -11.00 -2.38 12.48
CA TYR A 64 -11.99 -3.19 11.77
C TYR A 64 -13.35 -3.19 12.46
N ASP A 65 -13.40 -2.94 13.77
CA ASP A 65 -14.65 -3.02 14.55
C ASP A 65 -15.31 -1.65 14.70
N SER A 66 -14.51 -0.57 14.80
CA SER A 66 -15.04 0.79 14.84
C SER A 66 -15.57 1.22 13.47
N ASP A 67 -16.80 1.70 13.43
CA ASP A 67 -17.45 2.18 12.20
C ASP A 67 -17.52 1.14 11.05
N TRP A 68 -17.63 -0.14 11.40
CA TRP A 68 -17.71 -1.22 10.41
C TRP A 68 -19.11 -1.30 9.81
N VAL A 69 -19.32 -0.61 8.69
CA VAL A 69 -20.57 -0.56 7.96
C VAL A 69 -20.38 -1.21 6.59
N THR A 70 -21.10 -2.30 6.35
CA THR A 70 -21.07 -3.03 5.07
C THR A 70 -22.19 -2.63 4.11
N THR A 71 -23.21 -1.93 4.61
CA THR A 71 -24.39 -1.53 3.82
C THR A 71 -24.22 -0.23 3.05
N ASP A 72 -23.20 0.55 3.35
CA ASP A 72 -22.87 1.81 2.68
C ASP A 72 -21.38 1.85 2.31
N HIS A 73 -21.08 2.19 1.07
CA HIS A 73 -19.70 2.38 0.62
C HIS A 73 -18.97 3.48 1.41
N ASN A 74 -19.69 4.46 1.93
CA ASN A 74 -19.15 5.51 2.79
C ASN A 74 -19.62 5.35 4.24
N ALA A 75 -18.88 4.57 5.03
CA ALA A 75 -19.17 4.35 6.45
C ALA A 75 -19.08 5.63 7.31
N TYR A 76 -18.44 6.67 6.81
CA TYR A 76 -18.05 7.87 7.57
C TYR A 76 -18.81 9.12 7.14
N ARG A 77 -20.08 9.01 6.68
CA ARG A 77 -20.87 10.16 6.17
C ARG A 77 -20.95 11.34 7.12
N ASN A 78 -21.02 11.07 8.42
CA ASN A 78 -21.18 12.07 9.47
C ASN A 78 -19.91 12.31 10.27
N PHE A 79 -18.76 11.79 9.81
CA PHE A 79 -17.51 11.96 10.52
C PHE A 79 -17.01 13.41 10.38
N ASP A 80 -16.70 14.01 11.52
CA ASP A 80 -16.18 15.38 11.54
C ASP A 80 -14.65 15.36 11.30
N ILE A 81 -14.23 15.83 10.14
CA ILE A 81 -12.83 15.93 9.76
C ILE A 81 -12.01 16.80 10.71
N SER A 82 -12.63 17.74 11.42
CA SER A 82 -11.94 18.63 12.36
C SER A 82 -11.40 17.90 13.58
N THR A 83 -11.93 16.71 13.89
CA THR A 83 -11.47 15.85 14.99
C THR A 83 -10.17 15.12 14.67
N LEU A 84 -9.78 15.05 13.39
CA LEU A 84 -8.51 14.46 12.99
C LEU A 84 -7.34 15.38 13.35
N PRO A 85 -6.17 14.82 13.64
CA PRO A 85 -4.95 15.61 13.85
C PRO A 85 -4.61 16.40 12.57
N ASP A 86 -3.88 17.50 12.71
CA ASP A 86 -3.46 18.33 11.57
C ASP A 86 -2.60 17.55 10.56
N THR A 87 -1.92 16.51 11.03
CA THR A 87 -1.12 15.61 10.21
C THR A 87 -1.43 14.17 10.59
N ILE A 88 -1.85 13.39 9.62
CA ILE A 88 -2.13 11.96 9.74
C ILE A 88 -0.87 11.21 9.32
N VAL A 89 -0.43 10.26 10.13
CA VAL A 89 0.73 9.41 9.85
C VAL A 89 0.24 7.97 9.77
N LEU A 90 0.36 7.37 8.59
CA LEU A 90 -0.08 6.00 8.32
C LEU A 90 1.12 5.17 7.85
N PRO A 91 1.60 4.21 8.62
CA PRO A 91 2.47 3.16 8.09
C PRO A 91 1.71 2.40 6.99
N LEU A 92 2.27 2.31 5.78
CA LEU A 92 1.65 1.63 4.65
C LEU A 92 2.16 0.20 4.52
N ILE A 93 3.47 0.03 4.69
CA ILE A 93 4.18 -1.24 4.54
C ILE A 93 5.30 -1.33 5.58
N GLU A 94 5.64 -2.58 5.95
CA GLU A 94 6.86 -2.90 6.70
C GLU A 94 7.95 -3.38 5.75
N ASP A 95 7.54 -4.02 4.64
CA ASP A 95 8.42 -4.58 3.64
C ASP A 95 7.80 -4.40 2.23
N SER A 96 8.62 -4.53 1.21
CA SER A 96 8.20 -4.30 -0.18
C SER A 96 7.16 -5.29 -0.70
N THR A 97 6.97 -6.43 -0.03
CA THR A 97 5.95 -7.44 -0.38
C THR A 97 4.56 -7.07 0.13
N ASP A 98 4.45 -6.06 1.00
CA ASP A 98 3.17 -5.58 1.56
C ASP A 98 2.37 -4.69 0.61
N PHE A 99 2.84 -4.50 -0.62
CA PHE A 99 2.15 -3.72 -1.65
C PHE A 99 2.11 -4.45 -2.99
N CYS A 100 0.96 -4.37 -3.64
CA CYS A 100 0.76 -4.79 -5.03
C CYS A 100 0.08 -3.68 -5.83
N MET A 101 0.50 -3.49 -7.08
CA MET A 101 -0.22 -2.58 -7.99
C MET A 101 -1.64 -3.10 -8.22
N PRO A 102 -2.69 -2.31 -7.94
CA PRO A 102 -4.07 -2.73 -8.16
C PRO A 102 -4.36 -3.02 -9.65
N ARG A 103 -3.62 -2.34 -10.52
CA ARG A 103 -3.54 -2.56 -11.96
C ARG A 103 -2.24 -1.96 -12.49
N ILE A 104 -1.52 -2.67 -13.33
CA ILE A 104 -0.37 -2.10 -14.05
C ILE A 104 -0.91 -1.23 -15.20
N GLY A 105 -0.41 -0.01 -15.33
CA GLY A 105 -0.84 0.93 -16.34
C GLY A 105 -0.40 2.36 -16.02
N PHE A 106 -1.00 3.32 -16.68
CA PHE A 106 -0.77 4.74 -16.43
C PHE A 106 -2.07 5.43 -16.00
N VAL A 107 -1.97 6.51 -15.24
CA VAL A 107 -3.14 7.32 -14.89
C VAL A 107 -3.49 8.20 -16.07
N TYR A 108 -4.61 7.91 -16.76
CA TYR A 108 -5.10 8.77 -17.84
C TYR A 108 -6.04 9.87 -17.34
N SER A 109 -6.64 9.68 -16.17
CA SER A 109 -7.48 10.66 -15.53
C SER A 109 -7.18 10.76 -14.04
N LYS A 110 -6.67 11.92 -13.62
CA LYS A 110 -6.14 12.16 -12.28
C LYS A 110 -7.23 12.53 -11.29
N TYR A 111 -6.92 12.33 -10.01
CA TYR A 111 -7.67 12.86 -8.88
C TYR A 111 -7.78 14.41 -8.96
N GLY A 112 -8.88 14.94 -8.47
CA GLY A 112 -9.09 16.38 -8.32
C GLY A 112 -10.33 16.92 -9.03
N TRP A 113 -10.46 18.24 -9.09
CA TRP A 113 -11.61 18.90 -9.70
C TRP A 113 -11.47 18.94 -11.22
N ARG A 114 -12.46 18.43 -11.95
CA ARG A 114 -12.47 18.44 -13.42
C ARG A 114 -13.89 18.54 -13.96
N HIS A 115 -14.09 19.28 -15.05
CA HIS A 115 -15.38 19.41 -15.75
C HIS A 115 -16.56 19.72 -14.81
N GLY A 116 -16.34 20.62 -13.81
CA GLY A 116 -17.38 20.98 -12.84
C GLY A 116 -17.71 19.93 -11.80
N ARG A 117 -16.87 18.88 -11.64
CA ARG A 117 -17.06 17.78 -10.69
C ARG A 117 -15.78 17.40 -10.00
N ALA A 118 -15.92 16.89 -8.77
CA ALA A 118 -14.84 16.22 -8.07
C ALA A 118 -14.62 14.83 -8.66
N HIS A 119 -13.36 14.50 -8.96
CA HIS A 119 -12.88 13.17 -9.26
C HIS A 119 -12.11 12.65 -8.06
N THR A 120 -12.66 11.64 -7.39
CA THR A 120 -12.21 11.18 -6.07
C THR A 120 -11.13 10.11 -6.11
N GLY A 121 -10.67 9.76 -7.31
CA GLY A 121 -9.65 8.73 -7.52
C GLY A 121 -8.77 8.97 -8.75
N SER A 122 -8.04 7.96 -9.12
CA SER A 122 -7.26 7.88 -10.36
C SER A 122 -7.88 6.82 -11.27
N ASP A 123 -7.99 7.12 -12.56
CA ASP A 123 -8.50 6.18 -13.55
C ASP A 123 -7.35 5.56 -14.33
N ILE A 124 -7.29 4.23 -14.36
CA ILE A 124 -6.25 3.42 -15.00
C ILE A 124 -6.90 2.56 -16.09
N PRO A 125 -6.48 2.64 -17.37
CA PRO A 125 -7.06 1.87 -18.45
C PRO A 125 -6.84 0.36 -18.24
N LEU A 126 -7.85 -0.43 -18.60
CA LEU A 126 -7.81 -1.89 -18.59
C LEU A 126 -8.78 -2.43 -19.65
N ASN A 127 -8.73 -3.74 -19.89
CA ASN A 127 -9.74 -4.43 -20.68
C ASN A 127 -10.81 -5.05 -19.77
N ILE A 128 -12.02 -5.23 -20.31
CA ILE A 128 -13.06 -5.94 -19.58
C ILE A 128 -12.58 -7.37 -19.29
N GLY A 129 -12.66 -7.79 -18.03
CA GLY A 129 -12.19 -9.10 -17.59
C GLY A 129 -10.75 -9.13 -17.07
N ASP A 130 -9.97 -8.05 -17.23
CA ASP A 130 -8.63 -7.97 -16.64
C ASP A 130 -8.70 -8.06 -15.11
N PRO A 131 -7.78 -8.77 -14.43
CA PRO A 131 -7.78 -8.87 -12.99
C PRO A 131 -7.46 -7.52 -12.33
N VAL A 132 -8.16 -7.24 -11.22
CA VAL A 132 -7.93 -6.11 -10.33
C VAL A 132 -7.54 -6.65 -8.96
N TYR A 133 -6.41 -6.17 -8.45
CA TYR A 133 -5.76 -6.71 -7.27
C TYR A 133 -5.92 -5.80 -6.06
N SER A 134 -5.99 -6.39 -4.85
CA SER A 134 -5.89 -5.62 -3.61
C SER A 134 -4.50 -5.01 -3.48
N ALA A 135 -4.45 -3.70 -3.24
CA ALA A 135 -3.19 -2.98 -3.13
C ALA A 135 -2.41 -3.34 -1.87
N PHE A 136 -3.10 -3.67 -0.79
CA PHE A 136 -2.56 -4.04 0.51
C PHE A 136 -3.39 -5.16 1.12
N GLU A 137 -2.85 -5.83 2.12
CA GLU A 137 -3.63 -6.74 2.98
C GLU A 137 -4.76 -5.98 3.68
N GLY A 138 -5.91 -6.62 3.86
CA GLY A 138 -7.02 -5.99 4.54
C GLY A 138 -8.25 -6.88 4.67
N LYS A 139 -9.38 -6.24 4.98
CA LYS A 139 -10.69 -6.88 5.09
C LYS A 139 -11.69 -6.15 4.20
N VAL A 140 -12.43 -6.90 3.41
CA VAL A 140 -13.46 -6.34 2.52
C VAL A 140 -14.58 -5.75 3.37
N ARG A 141 -14.75 -4.43 3.28
CA ARG A 141 -15.78 -3.73 4.03
C ARG A 141 -17.10 -3.61 3.27
N TYR A 142 -17.03 -3.40 1.96
CA TYR A 142 -18.22 -3.21 1.13
C TYR A 142 -18.03 -3.90 -0.22
N THR A 143 -19.08 -4.53 -0.69
CA THR A 143 -19.21 -5.00 -2.08
C THR A 143 -20.61 -4.68 -2.60
N GLY A 144 -20.74 -4.25 -3.84
CA GLY A 144 -22.05 -4.04 -4.44
C GLY A 144 -22.07 -3.05 -5.59
N TYR A 145 -23.25 -2.89 -6.18
CA TYR A 145 -23.49 -1.86 -7.19
C TYR A 145 -23.80 -0.52 -6.52
N CYS A 146 -23.00 0.46 -6.81
CA CYS A 146 -23.11 1.79 -6.24
C CYS A 146 -23.11 2.87 -7.34
N GLY A 147 -24.25 3.35 -7.72
CA GLY A 147 -24.52 4.47 -8.62
C GLY A 147 -23.41 4.88 -9.58
N GLY A 148 -22.62 5.88 -9.17
CA GLY A 148 -21.52 6.39 -9.97
C GLY A 148 -20.38 5.40 -10.16
N TYR A 149 -20.06 4.57 -9.16
CA TYR A 149 -18.96 3.60 -9.16
C TYR A 149 -19.26 2.32 -9.95
N GLY A 150 -20.54 2.01 -10.22
CA GLY A 150 -20.91 0.69 -10.73
C GLY A 150 -20.67 -0.41 -9.71
N ASN A 151 -20.15 -1.56 -10.12
CA ASN A 151 -19.72 -2.59 -9.19
C ASN A 151 -18.45 -2.10 -8.48
N LEU A 152 -18.52 -2.07 -7.16
CA LEU A 152 -17.51 -1.50 -6.27
C LEU A 152 -17.09 -2.52 -5.22
N VAL A 153 -15.80 -2.61 -4.97
CA VAL A 153 -15.21 -3.24 -3.79
C VAL A 153 -14.50 -2.18 -2.97
N VAL A 154 -14.67 -2.22 -1.65
CA VAL A 154 -13.92 -1.39 -0.68
C VAL A 154 -13.20 -2.31 0.28
N VAL A 155 -11.89 -2.17 0.36
CA VAL A 155 -11.04 -2.88 1.32
C VAL A 155 -10.55 -1.89 2.37
N ARG A 156 -10.73 -2.23 3.65
CA ARG A 156 -10.14 -1.50 4.77
C ARG A 156 -8.88 -2.21 5.23
N HIS A 157 -7.82 -1.45 5.43
CA HIS A 157 -6.51 -1.91 5.86
C HIS A 157 -6.29 -1.67 7.35
N ALA A 158 -5.36 -2.40 7.96
CA ALA A 158 -5.10 -2.36 9.41
C ALA A 158 -4.72 -0.98 9.96
N ASN A 159 -4.19 -0.10 9.10
CA ASN A 159 -3.84 1.28 9.43
C ASN A 159 -5.01 2.28 9.29
N GLY A 160 -6.21 1.81 8.93
CA GLY A 160 -7.42 2.63 8.71
C GLY A 160 -7.52 3.26 7.33
N LEU A 161 -6.56 3.03 6.43
CA LEU A 161 -6.68 3.36 5.00
C LEU A 161 -7.79 2.51 4.39
N GLU A 162 -8.57 3.07 3.47
CA GLU A 162 -9.48 2.33 2.61
C GLU A 162 -9.10 2.52 1.15
N THR A 163 -9.12 1.42 0.39
CA THR A 163 -8.95 1.41 -1.07
C THR A 163 -10.25 1.01 -1.74
N TYR A 164 -10.60 1.73 -2.82
CA TYR A 164 -11.83 1.56 -3.58
C TYR A 164 -11.47 1.10 -4.99
N TYR A 165 -12.20 0.09 -5.46
CA TYR A 165 -12.02 -0.52 -6.78
C TYR A 165 -13.36 -0.47 -7.52
N GLY A 166 -13.53 0.56 -8.35
CA GLY A 166 -14.78 0.85 -9.06
C GLY A 166 -14.81 0.39 -10.51
N HIS A 167 -15.99 0.46 -11.11
CA HIS A 167 -16.32 0.12 -12.50
C HIS A 167 -16.09 -1.34 -12.87
N LEU A 168 -16.03 -2.23 -11.88
CA LEU A 168 -15.79 -3.66 -12.09
C LEU A 168 -16.89 -4.31 -12.96
N SER A 169 -16.53 -5.26 -13.81
CA SER A 169 -17.50 -6.13 -14.50
C SER A 169 -18.02 -7.22 -13.57
N LYS A 170 -17.16 -7.71 -12.67
CA LYS A 170 -17.49 -8.76 -11.71
C LYS A 170 -16.74 -8.56 -10.41
N ILE A 171 -17.44 -8.73 -9.29
CA ILE A 171 -16.88 -8.77 -7.94
C ILE A 171 -16.53 -10.23 -7.62
N LEU A 172 -15.36 -10.50 -7.05
CA LEU A 172 -14.86 -11.84 -6.76
C LEU A 172 -14.68 -12.12 -5.27
N VAL A 173 -14.93 -11.13 -4.42
CA VAL A 173 -14.82 -11.20 -2.95
C VAL A 173 -16.14 -10.83 -2.29
N ARG A 174 -16.28 -11.10 -0.99
CA ARG A 174 -17.50 -10.81 -0.20
C ARG A 174 -17.18 -9.89 0.97
N GLU A 175 -18.21 -9.21 1.49
CA GLU A 175 -18.07 -8.46 2.73
C GLU A 175 -17.56 -9.36 3.86
N ASN A 176 -16.74 -8.76 4.71
CA ASN A 176 -16.05 -9.39 5.84
C ASN A 176 -14.98 -10.43 5.45
N GLU A 177 -14.74 -10.64 4.16
CA GLU A 177 -13.66 -11.53 3.69
C GLU A 177 -12.29 -10.86 3.89
N PRO A 178 -11.32 -11.54 4.52
CA PRO A 178 -9.94 -11.08 4.52
C PRO A 178 -9.38 -11.22 3.10
N VAL A 179 -8.56 -10.28 2.69
CA VAL A 179 -7.84 -10.30 1.41
C VAL A 179 -6.37 -10.04 1.64
N ASP A 180 -5.54 -10.84 0.98
CA ASP A 180 -4.10 -10.65 0.99
C ASP A 180 -3.69 -9.54 0.01
N VAL A 181 -2.48 -9.03 0.19
CA VAL A 181 -1.85 -8.17 -0.81
C VAL A 181 -1.77 -8.91 -2.15
N GLY A 182 -2.21 -8.25 -3.24
CA GLY A 182 -2.20 -8.85 -4.58
C GLY A 182 -3.29 -9.91 -4.82
N GLU A 183 -4.23 -10.10 -3.90
CA GLU A 183 -5.39 -10.95 -4.14
C GLU A 183 -6.36 -10.30 -5.13
N ILE A 184 -6.96 -11.10 -6.03
CA ILE A 184 -7.90 -10.60 -7.03
C ILE A 184 -9.23 -10.26 -6.36
N VAL A 185 -9.58 -8.98 -6.29
CA VAL A 185 -10.83 -8.50 -5.70
C VAL A 185 -11.98 -8.42 -6.70
N GLY A 186 -11.67 -8.35 -8.00
CA GLY A 186 -12.66 -8.29 -9.05
C GLY A 186 -12.05 -8.26 -10.45
N LEU A 187 -12.91 -8.20 -11.45
CA LEU A 187 -12.53 -8.10 -12.86
C LEU A 187 -12.86 -6.72 -13.39
N GLY A 188 -11.96 -6.16 -14.17
CA GLY A 188 -12.11 -4.88 -14.83
C GLY A 188 -13.35 -4.78 -15.70
N GLY A 189 -13.93 -3.60 -15.78
CA GLY A 189 -15.16 -3.36 -16.49
C GLY A 189 -15.38 -1.90 -16.88
N SER A 190 -16.66 -1.56 -17.09
CA SER A 190 -17.13 -0.22 -17.43
C SER A 190 -18.54 -0.01 -16.85
N THR A 191 -18.81 -0.54 -15.65
CA THR A 191 -20.11 -0.41 -15.00
C THR A 191 -20.28 0.95 -14.32
N GLY A 192 -21.52 1.35 -14.03
CA GLY A 192 -21.81 2.63 -13.42
C GLY A 192 -21.64 3.81 -14.38
N ARG A 193 -21.11 4.93 -13.88
CA ARG A 193 -20.85 6.12 -14.71
C ARG A 193 -19.42 6.10 -15.27
N SER A 194 -19.23 5.28 -16.27
CA SER A 194 -17.96 5.09 -16.98
C SER A 194 -18.15 5.35 -18.46
N THR A 195 -17.16 5.95 -19.12
CA THR A 195 -17.16 6.21 -20.56
C THR A 195 -16.39 5.17 -21.38
N GLY A 196 -15.75 4.20 -20.71
CA GLY A 196 -14.99 3.12 -21.30
C GLY A 196 -14.30 2.27 -20.25
N PRO A 197 -13.75 1.11 -20.61
CA PRO A 197 -13.15 0.19 -19.64
C PRO A 197 -11.95 0.81 -18.90
N HIS A 198 -12.06 0.91 -17.58
CA HIS A 198 -10.98 1.37 -16.69
C HIS A 198 -11.21 0.93 -15.25
N LEU A 199 -10.15 0.89 -14.47
CA LEU A 199 -10.22 0.85 -13.02
C LEU A 199 -10.31 2.27 -12.49
N HIS A 200 -11.35 2.58 -11.73
CA HIS A 200 -11.40 3.75 -10.87
C HIS A 200 -10.86 3.36 -9.49
N PHE A 201 -9.68 3.87 -9.13
CA PHE A 201 -8.99 3.54 -7.90
C PHE A 201 -8.95 4.76 -6.96
N GLU A 202 -9.42 4.57 -5.72
CA GLU A 202 -9.36 5.62 -4.71
C GLU A 202 -8.60 5.17 -3.48
N THR A 203 -8.05 6.16 -2.79
CA THR A 203 -7.51 6.05 -1.43
C THR A 203 -8.27 6.98 -0.52
N ARG A 204 -8.75 6.46 0.62
CA ARG A 204 -9.51 7.24 1.60
C ARG A 204 -9.00 7.01 3.01
N TYR A 205 -9.13 8.03 3.84
CA TYR A 205 -8.95 7.91 5.27
C TYR A 205 -10.17 8.46 5.99
N LYS A 206 -10.82 7.65 6.84
CA LYS A 206 -12.09 7.99 7.50
C LYS A 206 -13.13 8.54 6.51
N GLY A 207 -13.25 7.91 5.34
CA GLY A 207 -14.18 8.26 4.27
C GLY A 207 -13.77 9.44 3.38
N PHE A 208 -12.75 10.19 3.74
CA PHE A 208 -12.27 11.34 2.97
C PHE A 208 -11.25 10.91 1.91
N PRO A 209 -11.54 11.15 0.63
CA PRO A 209 -10.63 10.80 -0.44
C PRO A 209 -9.42 11.74 -0.47
N PHE A 210 -8.28 11.18 -0.86
CA PHE A 210 -7.08 11.92 -1.19
C PHE A 210 -6.44 11.34 -2.45
N ASP A 211 -5.52 12.08 -3.05
CA ASP A 211 -4.91 11.71 -4.33
C ASP A 211 -4.13 10.40 -4.22
N PRO A 212 -4.53 9.32 -4.93
CA PRO A 212 -3.81 8.06 -4.94
C PRO A 212 -2.36 8.18 -5.40
N GLU A 213 -2.04 9.18 -6.23
CA GLU A 213 -0.66 9.42 -6.66
C GLU A 213 0.24 9.95 -5.53
N THR A 214 -0.31 10.24 -4.33
CA THR A 214 0.52 10.53 -3.14
C THR A 214 1.21 9.29 -2.60
N ILE A 215 0.63 8.11 -2.77
CA ILE A 215 1.17 6.83 -2.30
C ILE A 215 1.63 5.93 -3.45
N VAL A 216 0.97 5.93 -4.60
CA VAL A 216 1.28 5.05 -5.73
C VAL A 216 2.04 5.79 -6.82
N ASN A 217 3.18 5.25 -7.22
CA ASN A 217 3.92 5.68 -8.39
C ASN A 217 3.59 4.76 -9.58
N TRP A 218 2.60 5.16 -10.36
CA TRP A 218 2.14 4.36 -11.51
C TRP A 218 3.20 4.20 -12.61
N LYS A 219 4.11 5.16 -12.74
CA LYS A 219 5.17 5.11 -13.74
C LYS A 219 6.20 4.02 -13.42
N ASP A 220 6.60 3.94 -12.16
CA ASP A 220 7.65 3.02 -11.71
C ASP A 220 7.06 1.76 -11.07
N THR A 221 5.71 1.66 -11.02
CA THR A 221 4.95 0.54 -10.43
C THR A 221 5.33 0.23 -8.97
N THR A 222 5.57 1.28 -8.18
CA THR A 222 6.02 1.19 -6.79
C THR A 222 5.20 2.09 -5.87
N LEU A 223 5.34 1.91 -4.56
CA LEU A 223 4.95 2.94 -3.60
C LEU A 223 5.92 4.12 -3.63
N ARG A 224 5.42 5.30 -3.24
CA ARG A 224 6.24 6.51 -3.07
C ARG A 224 6.84 6.64 -1.67
N CYS A 225 6.29 5.95 -0.69
CA CYS A 225 6.72 6.02 0.71
C CYS A 225 6.21 4.79 1.47
N ASP A 226 7.00 4.35 2.44
CA ASP A 226 6.63 3.27 3.36
C ASP A 226 5.67 3.76 4.45
N THR A 227 5.75 5.05 4.78
CA THR A 227 4.86 5.73 5.70
C THR A 227 4.32 7.00 5.06
N LEU A 228 2.99 7.08 4.97
CA LEU A 228 2.30 8.27 4.47
C LEU A 228 2.21 9.33 5.57
N VAL A 229 2.68 10.53 5.27
CA VAL A 229 2.47 11.73 6.09
C VAL A 229 1.51 12.65 5.34
N LEU A 230 0.25 12.64 5.74
CA LEU A 230 -0.85 13.30 5.05
C LEU A 230 -1.40 14.47 5.88
N PRO A 231 -1.19 15.73 5.46
CA PRO A 231 -1.83 16.87 6.11
C PRO A 231 -3.36 16.79 5.99
N ARG A 232 -4.09 17.04 7.10
CA ARG A 232 -5.57 17.00 7.14
C ARG A 232 -6.23 17.81 6.03
N HIS A 233 -5.69 18.98 5.68
CA HIS A 233 -6.24 19.84 4.62
C HIS A 233 -6.16 19.19 3.21
N LYS A 234 -5.39 18.12 3.03
CA LYS A 234 -5.33 17.35 1.77
C LYS A 234 -6.46 16.32 1.65
N LEU A 235 -7.11 15.99 2.77
CA LEU A 235 -8.31 15.18 2.74
C LEU A 235 -9.45 16.02 2.17
N ASN A 236 -10.27 15.39 1.32
CA ASN A 236 -11.45 16.02 0.73
C ASN A 236 -11.18 17.33 -0.05
N SER A 237 -9.99 17.49 -0.62
CA SER A 237 -9.63 18.65 -1.46
C SER A 237 -10.50 18.75 -2.73
N THR A 238 -11.47 17.85 -2.90
CA THR A 238 -12.51 17.89 -3.93
C THR A 238 -13.64 18.88 -3.63
N SER A 239 -13.72 19.42 -2.41
CA SER A 239 -14.63 20.52 -2.07
C SER A 239 -14.13 21.80 -2.73
N ARG A 240 -14.84 22.25 -3.76
CA ARG A 240 -14.68 23.51 -4.53
C ARG A 240 -13.34 24.22 -4.32
N TYR A 241 -12.30 23.72 -4.99
CA TYR A 241 -11.09 24.50 -5.15
C TYR A 241 -11.42 25.70 -6.03
N SER A 242 -11.62 26.85 -5.41
CA SER A 242 -11.60 28.11 -6.14
C SER A 242 -10.22 28.22 -6.79
N SER A 243 -10.21 28.36 -8.10
CA SER A 243 -9.01 28.55 -8.90
C SER A 243 -8.30 29.83 -8.48
N SER A 244 -7.46 29.73 -7.47
CA SER A 244 -6.34 30.63 -7.30
C SER A 244 -5.11 29.85 -7.78
N SER A 245 -4.53 30.35 -8.85
CA SER A 245 -3.23 29.95 -9.35
C SER A 245 -2.25 29.83 -8.20
N SER A 246 -2.05 28.64 -7.70
CA SER A 246 -1.05 28.42 -6.64
C SER A 246 0.20 27.86 -7.26
N SER A 247 1.15 28.75 -7.45
CA SER A 247 2.54 28.45 -7.20
C SER A 247 2.66 27.45 -6.06
N SER A 248 3.45 26.39 -6.25
CA SER A 248 3.82 25.40 -5.24
C SER A 248 4.36 26.09 -3.98
N SER A 249 3.49 26.41 -3.04
CA SER A 249 3.91 26.94 -1.74
C SER A 249 4.39 25.79 -0.86
N ALA A 250 5.70 25.75 -0.67
CA ALA A 250 6.32 25.05 0.42
C ALA A 250 5.63 25.46 1.74
N ILE A 251 5.19 24.49 2.54
CA ILE A 251 4.65 24.78 3.86
C ILE A 251 5.80 25.27 4.73
N THR A 252 5.82 26.57 4.98
CA THR A 252 6.68 27.18 5.98
C THR A 252 5.94 27.10 7.31
N VAL A 253 6.37 26.22 8.20
CA VAL A 253 5.92 26.27 9.58
C VAL A 253 6.77 27.31 10.27
N GLU A 254 6.21 28.50 10.47
CA GLU A 254 6.81 29.51 11.33
C GLU A 254 6.59 29.10 12.79
N THR A 255 7.60 28.49 13.38
CA THR A 255 7.79 28.50 14.84
C THR A 255 9.07 29.31 15.10
N GLY A 256 8.96 30.33 15.90
CA GLY A 256 9.95 31.34 16.23
C GLY A 256 11.40 31.06 15.82
N GLU A 257 11.96 31.97 15.02
CA GLU A 257 13.36 32.08 14.63
C GLU A 257 13.91 30.93 13.75
N GLY A 258 13.43 30.79 12.47
CA GLY A 258 14.10 30.03 11.44
C GLY A 258 13.16 29.32 10.48
N THR A 259 13.55 29.24 9.22
CA THR A 259 12.81 28.50 8.17
C THR A 259 13.27 27.06 8.15
N TRP A 260 12.33 26.12 8.26
CA TRP A 260 12.59 24.68 8.26
C TRP A 260 12.05 24.02 6.99
N HIS A 261 12.77 23.02 6.48
CA HIS A 261 12.35 22.18 5.37
C HIS A 261 12.34 20.72 5.79
N VAL A 262 11.28 19.98 5.40
CA VAL A 262 11.21 18.52 5.56
C VAL A 262 11.75 17.90 4.30
N ILE A 263 12.80 17.08 4.43
CA ILE A 263 13.46 16.42 3.30
C ILE A 263 12.50 15.48 2.57
N ARG A 264 12.45 15.62 1.26
CA ARG A 264 11.65 14.82 0.33
C ARG A 264 12.57 14.09 -0.64
N GLN A 265 12.04 13.08 -1.29
CA GLN A 265 12.77 12.34 -2.32
C GLN A 265 13.22 13.29 -3.45
N GLY A 266 14.49 13.21 -3.82
CA GLY A 266 15.11 14.10 -4.80
C GLY A 266 15.64 15.41 -4.24
N ASP A 267 15.43 15.72 -2.94
CA ASP A 267 16.04 16.89 -2.32
C ASP A 267 17.55 16.69 -2.17
N THR A 268 18.27 17.74 -2.53
CA THR A 268 19.71 17.86 -2.27
C THR A 268 19.99 19.16 -1.56
N LEU A 269 21.05 19.23 -0.78
CA LEU A 269 21.43 20.48 -0.10
C LEU A 269 21.61 21.63 -1.09
N SER A 270 22.12 21.37 -2.28
CA SER A 270 22.28 22.37 -3.33
C SER A 270 20.94 22.85 -3.91
N ALA A 271 19.96 21.95 -4.07
CA ALA A 271 18.61 22.31 -4.52
C ALA A 271 17.87 23.14 -3.44
N LEU A 272 18.01 22.75 -2.17
CA LEU A 272 17.44 23.49 -1.05
C LEU A 272 18.08 24.89 -0.92
N ALA A 273 19.40 24.98 -1.05
CA ALA A 273 20.10 26.27 -1.00
C ALA A 273 19.56 27.23 -2.09
N ARG A 274 19.39 26.76 -3.32
CA ARG A 274 18.78 27.56 -4.41
C ARG A 274 17.33 27.92 -4.13
N ARG A 275 16.51 26.97 -3.66
CA ARG A 275 15.08 27.17 -3.37
C ARG A 275 14.85 28.24 -2.30
N TYR A 276 15.69 28.26 -1.28
CA TYR A 276 15.52 29.15 -0.13
C TYR A 276 16.43 30.39 -0.17
N GLY A 277 17.15 30.60 -1.28
CA GLY A 277 18.05 31.76 -1.43
C GLY A 277 19.15 31.79 -0.35
N THR A 278 19.77 30.66 -0.10
CA THR A 278 20.83 30.48 0.91
C THR A 278 21.98 29.67 0.30
N SER A 279 22.98 29.31 1.09
CA SER A 279 24.10 28.46 0.64
C SER A 279 24.09 27.11 1.35
N VAL A 280 24.70 26.09 0.71
CA VAL A 280 24.89 24.77 1.33
C VAL A 280 25.65 24.87 2.64
N SER A 281 26.70 25.71 2.69
CA SER A 281 27.45 25.98 3.92
C SER A 281 26.59 26.54 5.03
N LYS A 282 25.67 27.46 4.69
CA LYS A 282 24.73 28.05 5.67
C LYS A 282 23.75 26.99 6.18
N ILE A 283 23.18 26.17 5.31
CA ILE A 283 22.31 25.07 5.74
C ILE A 283 23.07 24.12 6.66
N CYS A 284 24.30 23.73 6.33
CA CYS A 284 25.12 22.88 7.18
C CYS A 284 25.39 23.51 8.54
N SER A 285 25.72 24.82 8.59
CA SER A 285 25.99 25.51 9.85
C SER A 285 24.77 25.67 10.76
N LEU A 286 23.56 25.66 10.19
CA LEU A 286 22.30 25.72 10.93
C LEU A 286 21.86 24.36 11.48
N ASN A 287 22.55 23.25 11.10
CA ASN A 287 22.18 21.89 11.42
C ASN A 287 23.42 21.08 11.85
N ASN A 288 23.60 20.89 13.13
CA ASN A 288 24.82 20.36 13.77
C ASN A 288 25.36 19.01 13.22
N ASN A 289 24.59 18.27 12.43
CA ASN A 289 24.98 16.96 11.91
C ASN A 289 24.90 16.88 10.37
N LEU A 290 24.94 18.02 9.67
CA LEU A 290 24.95 18.07 8.22
C LEU A 290 26.30 18.54 7.69
N THR A 291 26.83 17.79 6.73
CA THR A 291 27.98 18.17 5.90
C THR A 291 27.53 18.27 4.43
N PRO A 292 28.27 18.92 3.54
CA PRO A 292 27.90 19.00 2.13
C PRO A 292 27.68 17.65 1.44
N ASN A 293 28.30 16.59 1.96
CA ASN A 293 28.21 15.22 1.43
C ASN A 293 27.26 14.33 2.21
N THR A 294 26.50 14.86 3.19
CA THR A 294 25.55 14.08 3.97
C THR A 294 24.38 13.63 3.11
N VAL A 295 24.09 12.32 3.12
CA VAL A 295 22.87 11.77 2.53
C VAL A 295 21.69 12.24 3.37
N LEU A 296 20.77 12.95 2.73
CA LEU A 296 19.59 13.47 3.39
C LEU A 296 18.57 12.35 3.62
N GLN A 297 18.20 12.16 4.88
CA GLN A 297 17.16 11.18 5.24
C GLN A 297 15.77 11.76 4.97
N LEU A 298 14.90 11.02 4.30
CA LEU A 298 13.52 11.40 4.04
C LEU A 298 12.78 11.67 5.36
N GLY A 299 11.96 12.70 5.38
CA GLY A 299 11.20 13.11 6.56
C GLY A 299 11.99 13.90 7.61
N ARG A 300 13.32 13.97 7.51
CA ARG A 300 14.14 14.80 8.42
C ARG A 300 13.84 16.27 8.22
N LYS A 301 13.67 17.02 9.33
CA LYS A 301 13.57 18.48 9.31
C LYS A 301 14.97 19.09 9.26
N VAL A 302 15.19 19.99 8.32
CA VAL A 302 16.44 20.71 8.12
C VAL A 302 16.16 22.21 8.16
N ARG A 303 16.89 22.94 9.01
CA ARG A 303 16.80 24.39 9.06
C ARG A 303 17.51 24.98 7.84
N VAL A 304 16.82 25.83 7.06
CA VAL A 304 17.31 26.36 5.79
C VAL A 304 17.56 27.86 5.83
N LYS A 305 16.99 28.56 6.83
CA LYS A 305 17.26 29.98 7.19
C LYS A 305 17.17 30.17 8.68
#